data_7df8984f924a54476a4963a0da03c7aa
#
_entry.id   7df8984f924a54476a4963a0da03c7aa
#
_cell.length_a   1.000
_cell.length_b   1.000
_cell.length_c   1.000
_cell.angle_alpha   90.00
_cell.angle_beta   90.00
_cell.angle_gamma   90.00
#
_symmetry.space_group_name_H-M   'P 1'
#
loop_
_entity.id
_entity.type
_entity.pdbx_description
1 polymer ?
#
loop_
_entity_poly.entity_id
_entity_poly.type
_entity_poly.pdbx_seq_one_letter_code
_entity_poly.pdbx_strand_id
1 'polypeptide(L)'
;ARLTIGLSAFHQPKSASISAVLQKKSASPNAQPAGRLASSKEMTHLDRLEAESIHIMREVVAQAENPVMLYSVGKDSSVMLHLARKAFYPSPPPFPLMHVDTRWKFQAMYDFRDYMAKESGMELIVHVNPEGVAKNINPFDHGSAIHTDVMKTQGLKQALDEHGFDVAFGGARRDEEKSRAKERIFSFRNANHRWDPKNQRPELWNLYNGYKNPGESIRVFPLSNWTELDIWQYIYREQIPIVPLYFAAERPVVERDGMLVMVDDDRIKLAPGEQIESKLIRFRTLGCYPLTGAVESDADDLSSIVLELLNSRTSEREGR
;
A
#
# COMPACT_ATOMS: atom_id res chain seq x y z
N ALA A 1 -24.01 -26.27 15.20
CA ALA A 1 -24.57 -24.99 15.61
C ALA A 1 -23.82 -23.91 14.86
N ARG A 2 -24.45 -23.30 13.87
CA ARG A 2 -23.91 -22.15 13.14
C ARG A 2 -24.00 -20.93 14.05
N LEU A 3 -22.87 -20.37 14.45
CA LEU A 3 -22.80 -19.03 15.02
C LEU A 3 -22.83 -18.03 13.87
N THR A 4 -23.94 -17.39 13.71
CA THR A 4 -24.13 -16.24 12.83
C THR A 4 -23.55 -15.03 13.57
N ILE A 5 -22.33 -14.64 13.23
CA ILE A 5 -21.77 -13.38 13.70
C ILE A 5 -22.36 -12.29 12.81
N GLY A 6 -23.23 -11.48 13.40
CA GLY A 6 -23.88 -10.36 12.73
C GLY A 6 -22.83 -9.34 12.23
N LEU A 7 -22.97 -8.95 10.97
CA LEU A 7 -22.32 -7.79 10.37
C LEU A 7 -22.71 -6.54 11.18
N SER A 8 -21.90 -6.19 12.15
CA SER A 8 -21.97 -4.89 12.82
C SER A 8 -21.37 -3.85 11.88
N ALA A 9 -22.21 -2.94 11.44
CA ALA A 9 -21.91 -1.82 10.57
C ALA A 9 -20.62 -1.11 10.98
N PHE A 10 -19.78 -0.81 9.99
CA PHE A 10 -18.63 0.08 10.13
C PHE A 10 -19.10 1.43 10.67
N HIS A 11 -18.98 1.61 11.98
CA HIS A 11 -19.28 2.89 12.64
C HIS A 11 -18.06 3.78 12.51
N GLN A 12 -18.14 4.75 11.60
CA GLN A 12 -17.24 5.90 11.64
C GLN A 12 -17.54 6.72 12.90
N PRO A 13 -16.53 7.18 13.67
CA PRO A 13 -16.77 8.10 14.76
C PRO A 13 -17.36 9.39 14.19
N LYS A 14 -18.48 9.82 14.74
CA LYS A 14 -19.19 11.06 14.39
C LYS A 14 -18.24 12.25 14.55
N SER A 15 -18.02 12.98 13.48
CA SER A 15 -17.37 14.28 13.49
C SER A 15 -18.13 15.23 14.42
N ALA A 16 -17.54 15.57 15.54
CA ALA A 16 -18.02 16.67 16.35
C ALA A 16 -17.76 17.98 15.59
N SER A 17 -18.83 18.70 15.28
CA SER A 17 -18.80 19.98 14.59
C SER A 17 -18.10 21.04 15.44
N ILE A 18 -16.92 21.47 15.00
CA ILE A 18 -16.27 22.69 15.49
C ILE A 18 -16.89 23.88 14.76
N SER A 19 -18.07 24.29 15.17
CA SER A 19 -18.76 25.50 14.70
C SER A 19 -19.39 26.26 15.84
N ALA A 20 -18.63 26.58 16.90
CA ALA A 20 -19.15 27.43 17.96
C ALA A 20 -18.08 28.09 18.81
N VAL A 21 -17.04 28.69 18.24
CA VAL A 21 -16.22 29.70 18.97
C VAL A 21 -15.57 30.69 17.97
N LEU A 22 -16.35 31.48 17.24
CA LEU A 22 -15.85 32.71 16.60
C LEU A 22 -17.02 33.64 16.28
N GLN A 23 -17.64 34.15 17.32
CA GLN A 23 -18.39 35.41 17.22
C GLN A 23 -18.09 36.23 18.45
N LYS A 24 -17.27 37.24 18.28
CA LYS A 24 -17.39 38.63 18.77
C LYS A 24 -16.03 39.32 18.82
N LYS A 25 -15.79 40.20 17.87
CA LYS A 25 -15.32 41.56 18.13
C LYS A 25 -15.47 42.38 16.89
N SER A 26 -16.40 43.28 16.95
CA SER A 26 -16.59 44.41 16.06
C SER A 26 -15.50 45.48 16.35
N ALA A 27 -14.98 46.11 15.30
CA ALA A 27 -14.90 47.57 15.23
C ALA A 27 -13.99 48.06 14.09
N SER A 28 -14.60 48.69 13.16
CA SER A 28 -14.30 49.98 12.48
C SER A 28 -13.11 50.09 11.53
N PRO A 29 -13.29 50.93 10.49
CA PRO A 29 -12.56 50.86 9.23
C PRO A 29 -11.40 51.86 9.21
N ASN A 30 -10.24 51.43 8.67
CA ASN A 30 -9.36 52.43 8.05
C ASN A 30 -8.42 51.77 7.03
N ALA A 31 -8.45 52.40 5.84
CA ALA A 31 -7.41 52.50 4.84
C ALA A 31 -6.76 51.17 4.36
N GLN A 32 -7.19 50.72 3.19
CA GLN A 32 -6.41 49.82 2.34
C GLN A 32 -5.12 50.52 1.86
N PRO A 33 -3.98 49.84 1.91
CA PRO A 33 -2.96 49.98 0.90
C PRO A 33 -3.14 48.89 -0.17
N ALA A 34 -3.09 49.32 -1.40
CA ALA A 34 -3.19 48.52 -2.60
C ALA A 34 -2.20 47.36 -2.61
N GLY A 35 -2.67 46.16 -3.07
CA GLY A 35 -1.86 45.23 -3.79
C GLY A 35 -0.87 44.42 -2.95
N ARG A 36 -1.33 43.60 -1.97
CA ARG A 36 -0.62 42.33 -1.67
C ARG A 36 -1.14 41.27 -2.64
N LEU A 37 -0.32 40.97 -3.66
CA LEU A 37 -0.41 39.68 -4.33
C LEU A 37 -0.63 38.63 -3.27
N ALA A 38 -1.69 37.83 -3.40
CA ALA A 38 -1.94 36.71 -2.51
C ALA A 38 -0.63 35.93 -2.39
N SER A 39 -0.10 35.82 -1.17
CA SER A 39 1.10 35.04 -0.94
C SER A 39 0.79 33.64 -1.46
N SER A 40 1.50 33.20 -2.49
CA SER A 40 1.40 31.84 -2.98
C SER A 40 1.67 30.96 -1.75
N LYS A 41 0.64 30.22 -1.32
CA LYS A 41 0.77 29.32 -0.18
C LYS A 41 1.93 28.37 -0.52
N GLU A 42 3.00 28.44 0.24
CA GLU A 42 4.18 27.62 0.00
C GLU A 42 3.79 26.15 0.11
N MET A 43 4.12 25.35 -0.90
CA MET A 43 3.80 23.93 -0.92
C MET A 43 4.52 23.22 0.21
N THR A 44 3.77 22.48 1.01
CA THR A 44 4.33 21.63 2.06
C THR A 44 5.14 20.48 1.46
N HIS A 45 5.92 19.78 2.29
CA HIS A 45 6.64 18.59 1.86
C HIS A 45 5.70 17.52 1.26
N LEU A 46 4.58 17.21 1.95
CA LEU A 46 3.60 16.25 1.46
C LEU A 46 2.90 16.70 0.17
N ASP A 47 2.67 18.01 -0.02
CA ASP A 47 2.10 18.51 -1.27
C ASP A 47 3.03 18.33 -2.46
N ARG A 48 4.35 18.45 -2.25
CA ARG A 48 5.36 18.18 -3.28
C ARG A 48 5.41 16.70 -3.65
N LEU A 49 5.39 15.82 -2.65
CA LEU A 49 5.37 14.37 -2.88
C LEU A 49 4.09 13.92 -3.60
N GLU A 50 2.94 14.48 -3.23
CA GLU A 50 1.66 14.25 -3.91
C GLU A 50 1.73 14.70 -5.38
N ALA A 51 2.19 15.93 -5.63
CA ALA A 51 2.31 16.48 -6.97
C ALA A 51 3.26 15.65 -7.86
N GLU A 52 4.40 15.21 -7.31
CA GLU A 52 5.34 14.33 -8.00
C GLU A 52 4.68 12.99 -8.36
N SER A 53 4.02 12.34 -7.42
CA SER A 53 3.36 11.05 -7.66
C SER A 53 2.25 11.16 -8.70
N ILE A 54 1.43 12.20 -8.64
CA ILE A 54 0.39 12.48 -9.64
C ILE A 54 1.00 12.71 -11.02
N HIS A 55 2.09 13.48 -11.10
CA HIS A 55 2.81 13.70 -12.34
C HIS A 55 3.32 12.39 -12.93
N ILE A 56 3.99 11.55 -12.13
CA ILE A 56 4.48 10.24 -12.55
C ILE A 56 3.34 9.37 -13.12
N MET A 57 2.20 9.30 -12.44
CA MET A 57 1.05 8.50 -12.89
C MET A 57 0.50 8.98 -14.24
N ARG A 58 0.41 10.31 -14.43
CA ARG A 58 -0.04 10.91 -15.69
C ARG A 58 0.94 10.69 -16.84
N GLU A 59 2.26 10.78 -16.57
CA GLU A 59 3.30 10.47 -17.54
C GLU A 59 3.22 9.01 -18.02
N VAL A 60 2.98 8.07 -17.09
CA VAL A 60 2.78 6.66 -17.46
C VAL A 60 1.61 6.49 -18.41
N VAL A 61 0.45 7.04 -18.06
CA VAL A 61 -0.76 6.89 -18.90
C VAL A 61 -0.57 7.54 -20.28
N ALA A 62 0.23 8.60 -20.38
CA ALA A 62 0.53 9.23 -21.66
C ALA A 62 1.47 8.40 -22.56
N GLN A 63 2.26 7.47 -22.00
CA GLN A 63 3.32 6.76 -22.70
C GLN A 63 3.13 5.23 -22.76
N ALA A 64 2.31 4.66 -21.86
CA ALA A 64 2.05 3.23 -21.80
C ALA A 64 0.90 2.84 -22.71
N GLU A 65 0.98 1.64 -23.26
CA GLU A 65 -0.12 1.07 -24.07
C GLU A 65 -1.15 0.35 -23.22
N ASN A 66 -0.69 -0.39 -22.18
CA ASN A 66 -1.54 -1.20 -21.31
C ASN A 66 -1.01 -1.17 -19.85
N PRO A 67 -1.21 -0.07 -19.12
CA PRO A 67 -0.76 0.04 -17.74
C PRO A 67 -1.67 -0.70 -16.76
N VAL A 68 -1.12 -1.15 -15.63
CA VAL A 68 -1.83 -1.78 -14.52
C VAL A 68 -1.31 -1.28 -13.17
N MET A 69 -2.17 -1.18 -12.15
CA MET A 69 -1.74 -0.90 -10.79
C MET A 69 -1.73 -2.17 -9.94
N LEU A 70 -0.55 -2.53 -9.41
CA LEU A 70 -0.42 -3.61 -8.45
C LEU A 70 -1.05 -3.22 -7.12
N TYR A 71 -2.07 -3.94 -6.70
CA TYR A 71 -2.81 -3.66 -5.48
C TYR A 71 -2.58 -4.76 -4.44
N SER A 72 -1.60 -4.53 -3.56
CA SER A 72 -1.22 -5.49 -2.50
C SER A 72 -2.06 -5.39 -1.23
N VAL A 73 -3.00 -4.42 -1.17
CA VAL A 73 -3.86 -4.12 -0.02
C VAL A 73 -3.12 -3.57 1.21
N GLY A 74 -1.83 -3.29 1.09
CA GLY A 74 -1.04 -2.64 2.13
C GLY A 74 -1.20 -1.11 2.13
N LYS A 75 -0.69 -0.44 3.16
CA LYS A 75 -0.74 1.03 3.32
C LYS A 75 -0.23 1.80 2.08
N ASP A 76 0.88 1.34 1.52
CA ASP A 76 1.50 1.97 0.35
C ASP A 76 0.61 1.87 -0.90
N SER A 77 0.00 0.70 -1.14
CA SER A 77 -0.94 0.52 -2.25
C SER A 77 -2.27 1.26 -2.04
N SER A 78 -2.70 1.48 -0.79
CA SER A 78 -3.85 2.32 -0.47
C SER A 78 -3.56 3.79 -0.78
N VAL A 79 -2.38 4.29 -0.45
CA VAL A 79 -1.92 5.64 -0.84
C VAL A 79 -1.82 5.77 -2.35
N MET A 80 -1.25 4.77 -3.06
CA MET A 80 -1.21 4.79 -4.53
C MET A 80 -2.60 4.85 -5.16
N LEU A 81 -3.56 4.08 -4.66
CA LEU A 81 -4.94 4.09 -5.14
C LEU A 81 -5.58 5.48 -4.94
N HIS A 82 -5.37 6.09 -3.77
CA HIS A 82 -5.86 7.44 -3.49
C HIS A 82 -5.24 8.47 -4.45
N LEU A 83 -3.93 8.43 -4.65
CA LEU A 83 -3.21 9.30 -5.59
C LEU A 83 -3.69 9.11 -7.04
N ALA A 84 -3.93 7.87 -7.47
CA ALA A 84 -4.46 7.58 -8.79
C ALA A 84 -5.86 8.19 -8.98
N ARG A 85 -6.74 8.06 -8.00
CA ARG A 85 -8.06 8.72 -8.03
C ARG A 85 -7.96 10.23 -8.11
N LYS A 86 -7.02 10.85 -7.38
CA LYS A 86 -6.75 12.30 -7.48
C LYS A 86 -6.18 12.67 -8.85
N ALA A 87 -5.25 11.87 -9.39
CA ALA A 87 -4.57 12.15 -10.66
C ALA A 87 -5.54 12.25 -11.85
N PHE A 88 -6.61 11.45 -11.85
CA PHE A 88 -7.53 11.34 -12.96
C PHE A 88 -8.94 11.87 -12.66
N TYR A 89 -9.16 12.45 -11.47
CA TYR A 89 -10.44 13.05 -11.12
C TYR A 89 -10.90 14.07 -12.21
N PRO A 90 -12.21 14.08 -12.60
CA PRO A 90 -13.34 13.34 -12.02
C PRO A 90 -13.57 11.92 -12.58
N SER A 91 -12.80 11.50 -13.57
CA SER A 91 -12.90 10.16 -14.13
C SER A 91 -12.19 9.12 -13.25
N PRO A 92 -12.57 7.83 -13.31
CA PRO A 92 -11.77 6.77 -12.71
C PRO A 92 -10.40 6.68 -13.40
N PRO A 93 -9.36 6.17 -12.71
CA PRO A 93 -8.07 5.90 -13.33
C PRO A 93 -8.21 4.98 -14.56
N PRO A 94 -7.52 5.28 -15.68
CA PRO A 94 -7.68 4.55 -16.94
C PRO A 94 -6.84 3.27 -17.00
N PHE A 95 -6.81 2.51 -15.92
CA PHE A 95 -6.10 1.23 -15.80
C PHE A 95 -6.73 0.39 -14.68
N PRO A 96 -6.65 -0.95 -14.76
CA PRO A 96 -7.18 -1.83 -13.73
C PRO A 96 -6.27 -1.92 -12.51
N LEU A 97 -6.85 -2.41 -11.40
CA LEU A 97 -6.13 -2.94 -10.26
C LEU A 97 -5.80 -4.41 -10.50
N MET A 98 -4.60 -4.84 -10.14
CA MET A 98 -4.22 -6.25 -10.16
C MET A 98 -3.73 -6.72 -8.80
N HIS A 99 -4.40 -7.73 -8.26
CA HIS A 99 -4.02 -8.41 -7.04
C HIS A 99 -3.46 -9.79 -7.36
N VAL A 100 -2.18 -10.01 -7.04
CA VAL A 100 -1.58 -11.36 -7.08
C VAL A 100 -1.92 -12.03 -5.77
N ASP A 101 -2.89 -12.94 -5.81
CA ASP A 101 -3.35 -13.67 -4.65
C ASP A 101 -2.51 -14.92 -4.42
N THR A 102 -1.81 -14.94 -3.30
CA THR A 102 -1.03 -16.09 -2.86
C THR A 102 -1.85 -17.16 -2.15
N ARG A 103 -3.18 -16.96 -2.01
CA ARG A 103 -4.13 -17.73 -1.19
C ARG A 103 -3.81 -17.74 0.31
N TRP A 104 -2.81 -16.97 0.71
CA TRP A 104 -2.32 -16.86 2.09
C TRP A 104 -2.31 -15.39 2.53
N LYS A 105 -3.48 -14.76 2.48
CA LYS A 105 -3.71 -13.43 3.06
C LYS A 105 -4.61 -13.53 4.27
N PHE A 106 -4.59 -12.50 5.12
CA PHE A 106 -5.57 -12.36 6.19
C PHE A 106 -6.97 -12.11 5.61
N GLN A 107 -8.02 -12.63 6.24
CA GLN A 107 -9.38 -12.44 5.76
C GLN A 107 -9.75 -10.95 5.63
N ALA A 108 -9.35 -10.14 6.61
CA ALA A 108 -9.58 -8.68 6.57
C ALA A 108 -8.95 -8.00 5.33
N MET A 109 -7.88 -8.57 4.76
CA MET A 109 -7.28 -8.04 3.52
C MET A 109 -8.13 -8.37 2.30
N TYR A 110 -8.73 -9.55 2.23
CA TYR A 110 -9.63 -9.91 1.14
C TYR A 110 -10.88 -9.04 1.14
N ASP A 111 -11.51 -8.88 2.29
CA ASP A 111 -12.72 -8.07 2.45
C ASP A 111 -12.46 -6.60 2.09
N PHE A 112 -11.34 -6.06 2.57
CA PHE A 112 -10.93 -4.68 2.26
C PHE A 112 -10.55 -4.47 0.79
N ARG A 113 -9.90 -5.44 0.17
CA ARG A 113 -9.57 -5.43 -1.26
C ARG A 113 -10.82 -5.24 -2.13
N ASP A 114 -11.82 -6.09 -1.89
CA ASP A 114 -13.04 -6.12 -2.68
C ASP A 114 -13.89 -4.85 -2.42
N TYR A 115 -13.92 -4.40 -1.17
CA TYR A 115 -14.55 -3.12 -0.80
C TYR A 115 -13.92 -1.94 -1.55
N MET A 116 -12.58 -1.80 -1.49
CA MET A 116 -11.87 -0.68 -2.11
C MET A 116 -11.89 -0.70 -3.64
N ALA A 117 -11.87 -1.88 -4.25
CA ALA A 117 -12.02 -2.00 -5.70
C ALA A 117 -13.38 -1.46 -6.15
N LYS A 118 -14.45 -1.84 -5.46
CA LYS A 118 -15.81 -1.32 -5.70
C LYS A 118 -15.92 0.18 -5.49
N GLU A 119 -15.40 0.69 -4.37
CA GLU A 119 -15.42 2.11 -4.03
C GLU A 119 -14.62 2.99 -5.01
N SER A 120 -13.54 2.45 -5.57
CA SER A 120 -12.73 3.18 -6.55
C SER A 120 -13.35 3.23 -7.94
N GLY A 121 -14.33 2.38 -8.24
CA GLY A 121 -14.90 2.21 -9.57
C GLY A 121 -13.92 1.61 -10.58
N MET A 122 -12.82 1.01 -10.11
CA MET A 122 -11.81 0.40 -10.96
C MET A 122 -12.07 -1.10 -11.10
N GLU A 123 -11.74 -1.65 -12.27
CA GLU A 123 -11.70 -3.09 -12.49
C GLU A 123 -10.64 -3.73 -11.59
N LEU A 124 -10.98 -4.86 -10.95
CA LEU A 124 -10.06 -5.65 -10.14
C LEU A 124 -9.77 -6.99 -10.83
N ILE A 125 -8.53 -7.18 -11.22
CA ILE A 125 -8.02 -8.47 -11.72
C ILE A 125 -7.36 -9.20 -10.55
N VAL A 126 -7.82 -10.41 -10.27
CA VAL A 126 -7.23 -11.28 -9.24
C VAL A 126 -6.56 -12.46 -9.94
N HIS A 127 -5.25 -12.55 -9.82
CA HIS A 127 -4.46 -13.64 -10.40
C HIS A 127 -3.90 -14.55 -9.31
N VAL A 128 -4.11 -15.85 -9.47
CA VAL A 128 -3.54 -16.92 -8.64
C VAL A 128 -2.67 -17.79 -9.52
N ASN A 129 -1.43 -18.08 -9.11
CA ASN A 129 -0.57 -18.98 -9.89
C ASN A 129 -1.16 -20.40 -9.96
N PRO A 130 -1.62 -20.85 -11.15
CA PRO A 130 -2.29 -22.15 -11.28
C PRO A 130 -1.36 -23.34 -10.98
N GLU A 131 -0.06 -23.21 -11.30
CA GLU A 131 0.91 -24.27 -11.01
C GLU A 131 1.15 -24.40 -9.49
N GLY A 132 1.22 -23.27 -8.79
CA GLY A 132 1.35 -23.25 -7.35
C GLY A 132 0.12 -23.84 -6.65
N VAL A 133 -1.08 -23.60 -7.19
CA VAL A 133 -2.31 -24.24 -6.71
C VAL A 133 -2.28 -25.75 -6.95
N ALA A 134 -1.93 -26.20 -8.15
CA ALA A 134 -1.88 -27.62 -8.49
C ALA A 134 -0.88 -28.41 -7.60
N LYS A 135 0.22 -27.76 -7.21
CA LYS A 135 1.24 -28.31 -6.30
C LYS A 135 0.94 -28.09 -4.82
N ASN A 136 -0.19 -27.47 -4.49
CA ASN A 136 -0.58 -27.06 -3.12
C ASN A 136 0.54 -26.33 -2.37
N ILE A 137 1.22 -25.39 -3.05
CA ILE A 137 2.31 -24.62 -2.47
C ILE A 137 1.76 -23.74 -1.33
N ASN A 138 2.29 -23.97 -0.13
CA ASN A 138 1.89 -23.25 1.09
C ASN A 138 3.11 -22.93 1.97
N PRO A 139 3.02 -21.96 2.87
CA PRO A 139 4.15 -21.51 3.68
C PRO A 139 4.59 -22.52 4.75
N PHE A 140 3.71 -23.44 5.19
CA PHE A 140 4.03 -24.43 6.22
C PHE A 140 4.87 -25.59 5.68
N ASP A 141 4.45 -26.16 4.55
CA ASP A 141 5.07 -27.35 3.99
C ASP A 141 6.28 -27.02 3.10
N HIS A 142 6.35 -25.83 2.51
CA HIS A 142 7.37 -25.42 1.54
C HIS A 142 8.28 -24.29 2.02
N GLY A 143 7.93 -23.63 3.14
CA GLY A 143 8.65 -22.48 3.66
C GLY A 143 8.37 -21.15 2.91
N SER A 144 8.81 -20.05 3.51
CA SER A 144 8.52 -18.70 3.03
C SER A 144 9.14 -18.40 1.66
N ALA A 145 10.36 -18.88 1.40
CA ALA A 145 11.08 -18.59 0.16
C ALA A 145 10.41 -19.22 -1.07
N ILE A 146 10.09 -20.51 -1.02
CA ILE A 146 9.43 -21.20 -2.14
C ILE A 146 8.02 -20.67 -2.33
N HIS A 147 7.25 -20.50 -1.24
CA HIS A 147 5.91 -19.94 -1.32
C HIS A 147 5.93 -18.53 -1.95
N THR A 148 6.83 -17.65 -1.54
CA THR A 148 6.95 -16.30 -2.09
C THR A 148 7.39 -16.33 -3.56
N ASP A 149 8.35 -17.15 -3.92
CA ASP A 149 8.79 -17.23 -5.31
C ASP A 149 7.66 -17.73 -6.22
N VAL A 150 7.06 -18.88 -5.91
CA VAL A 150 6.06 -19.50 -6.77
C VAL A 150 4.77 -18.69 -6.78
N MET A 151 4.18 -18.41 -5.61
CA MET A 151 2.84 -17.81 -5.55
C MET A 151 2.83 -16.32 -5.82
N LYS A 152 3.91 -15.60 -5.51
CA LYS A 152 3.97 -14.14 -5.68
C LYS A 152 4.82 -13.74 -6.89
N THR A 153 6.10 -14.18 -6.96
CA THR A 153 7.03 -13.70 -8.00
C THR A 153 6.67 -14.28 -9.36
N GLN A 154 6.48 -15.58 -9.46
CA GLN A 154 6.08 -16.23 -10.71
C GLN A 154 4.63 -15.87 -11.08
N GLY A 155 3.71 -15.84 -10.09
CA GLY A 155 2.33 -15.40 -10.32
C GLY A 155 2.24 -13.99 -10.90
N LEU A 156 3.07 -13.06 -10.41
CA LEU A 156 3.12 -11.70 -10.96
C LEU A 156 3.58 -11.70 -12.43
N LYS A 157 4.61 -12.46 -12.77
CA LYS A 157 5.11 -12.56 -14.15
C LYS A 157 4.04 -13.13 -15.07
N GLN A 158 3.41 -14.23 -14.66
CA GLN A 158 2.31 -14.87 -15.41
C GLN A 158 1.18 -13.86 -15.67
N ALA A 159 0.72 -13.14 -14.64
CA ALA A 159 -0.36 -12.17 -14.78
C ALA A 159 -0.02 -11.04 -15.77
N LEU A 160 1.21 -10.55 -15.73
CA LEU A 160 1.63 -9.48 -16.65
C LEU A 160 1.70 -9.95 -18.09
N ASP A 161 2.21 -11.18 -18.32
CA ASP A 161 2.32 -11.78 -19.65
C ASP A 161 0.93 -12.14 -20.19
N GLU A 162 0.08 -12.76 -19.38
CA GLU A 162 -1.28 -13.17 -19.75
C GLU A 162 -2.14 -11.99 -20.21
N HIS A 163 -2.06 -10.87 -19.51
CA HIS A 163 -2.83 -9.67 -19.84
C HIS A 163 -2.09 -8.68 -20.75
N GLY A 164 -0.83 -8.96 -21.09
CA GLY A 164 -0.03 -8.10 -21.95
C GLY A 164 0.26 -6.73 -21.35
N PHE A 165 0.39 -6.63 -20.02
CA PHE A 165 0.70 -5.37 -19.37
C PHE A 165 2.13 -4.94 -19.63
N ASP A 166 2.30 -3.75 -20.18
CA ASP A 166 3.61 -3.16 -20.51
C ASP A 166 4.18 -2.30 -19.39
N VAL A 167 3.32 -1.72 -18.54
CA VAL A 167 3.72 -0.93 -17.38
C VAL A 167 2.93 -1.36 -16.15
N ALA A 168 3.64 -1.54 -15.02
CA ALA A 168 2.99 -1.86 -13.75
C ALA A 168 3.44 -0.91 -12.64
N PHE A 169 2.48 -0.18 -12.07
CA PHE A 169 2.71 0.64 -10.87
C PHE A 169 2.94 -0.25 -9.64
N GLY A 170 3.96 0.07 -8.86
CA GLY A 170 4.28 -0.60 -7.60
C GLY A 170 4.52 0.36 -6.45
N GLY A 171 4.13 -0.03 -5.24
CA GLY A 171 4.23 0.80 -4.04
C GLY A 171 5.60 0.78 -3.35
N ALA A 172 6.68 0.42 -4.06
CA ALA A 172 8.00 0.37 -3.46
C ALA A 172 8.57 1.77 -3.21
N ARG A 173 9.24 1.93 -2.06
CA ARG A 173 9.92 3.15 -1.66
C ARG A 173 11.42 2.89 -1.50
N ARG A 174 12.23 3.93 -1.71
CA ARG A 174 13.70 3.84 -1.57
C ARG A 174 14.15 3.63 -0.13
N ASP A 175 13.38 4.08 0.85
CA ASP A 175 13.69 3.93 2.27
C ASP A 175 13.42 2.53 2.83
N GLU A 176 12.63 1.70 2.13
CA GLU A 176 12.28 0.35 2.62
C GLU A 176 13.50 -0.56 2.78
N GLU A 177 14.39 -0.54 1.78
CA GLU A 177 15.60 -1.38 1.77
C GLU A 177 16.64 -0.90 0.74
N LYS A 178 17.90 -1.27 0.96
CA LYS A 178 19.04 -0.87 0.10
C LYS A 178 18.90 -1.28 -1.36
N SER A 179 18.25 -2.41 -1.64
CA SER A 179 18.01 -2.87 -3.02
C SER A 179 17.08 -1.93 -3.78
N ARG A 180 16.06 -1.40 -3.11
CA ARG A 180 15.09 -0.46 -3.66
C ARG A 180 15.68 0.92 -3.93
N ALA A 181 16.63 1.36 -3.12
CA ALA A 181 17.31 2.64 -3.31
C ALA A 181 18.06 2.76 -4.64
N LYS A 182 18.39 1.66 -5.28
CA LYS A 182 19.12 1.62 -6.57
C LYS A 182 18.19 1.68 -7.78
N GLU A 183 16.89 1.38 -7.61
CA GLU A 183 15.94 1.40 -8.72
C GLU A 183 15.57 2.84 -9.11
N ARG A 184 15.32 3.05 -10.39
CA ARG A 184 14.73 4.28 -10.91
C ARG A 184 13.23 4.29 -10.64
N ILE A 185 12.60 5.45 -10.77
CA ILE A 185 11.13 5.58 -10.74
C ILE A 185 10.53 4.79 -11.89
N PHE A 186 11.07 4.94 -13.12
CA PHE A 186 10.77 4.07 -14.26
C PHE A 186 11.85 2.98 -14.35
N SER A 187 11.58 1.82 -13.76
CA SER A 187 12.52 0.71 -13.68
C SER A 187 12.27 -0.29 -14.80
N PHE A 188 13.15 -0.27 -15.80
CA PHE A 188 13.05 -1.12 -16.98
C PHE A 188 13.36 -2.58 -16.67
N ARG A 189 12.58 -3.47 -17.27
CA ARG A 189 12.71 -4.93 -17.18
C ARG A 189 12.83 -5.52 -18.57
N ASN A 190 13.73 -6.46 -18.73
CA ASN A 190 13.85 -7.21 -19.98
C ASN A 190 12.71 -8.22 -20.15
N ALA A 191 12.69 -8.94 -21.26
CA ALA A 191 11.67 -9.96 -21.59
C ALA A 191 11.54 -11.09 -20.54
N ASN A 192 12.51 -11.27 -19.66
CA ASN A 192 12.45 -12.22 -18.54
C ASN A 192 12.04 -11.54 -17.21
N HIS A 193 11.49 -10.33 -17.26
CA HIS A 193 11.13 -9.47 -16.12
C HIS A 193 12.30 -9.15 -15.18
N ARG A 194 13.54 -9.29 -15.65
CA ARG A 194 14.75 -9.00 -14.86
C ARG A 194 15.13 -7.53 -14.98
N TRP A 195 15.46 -6.93 -13.86
CA TRP A 195 16.04 -5.60 -13.81
C TRP A 195 17.49 -5.65 -14.33
N ASP A 196 17.82 -4.75 -15.27
CA ASP A 196 19.16 -4.56 -15.77
C ASP A 196 19.63 -3.14 -15.42
N PRO A 197 20.62 -2.98 -14.50
CA PRO A 197 21.10 -1.66 -14.09
C PRO A 197 21.75 -0.87 -15.23
N LYS A 198 22.24 -1.55 -16.28
CA LYS A 198 22.90 -0.91 -17.42
C LYS A 198 21.92 -0.32 -18.42
N ASN A 199 20.68 -0.78 -18.40
CA ASN A 199 19.64 -0.40 -19.37
C ASN A 199 18.55 0.48 -18.74
N GLN A 200 18.92 1.32 -17.78
CA GLN A 200 18.02 2.29 -17.17
C GLN A 200 18.15 3.66 -17.82
N ARG A 201 17.07 4.46 -17.77
CA ARG A 201 17.05 5.82 -18.32
C ARG A 201 17.39 6.84 -17.25
N PRO A 202 18.09 7.96 -17.55
CA PRO A 202 18.25 9.06 -16.62
C PRO A 202 16.89 9.75 -16.36
N GLU A 203 16.71 10.21 -15.11
CA GLU A 203 15.49 10.88 -14.65
C GLU A 203 15.79 12.29 -14.14
N LEU A 204 16.53 13.05 -14.95
CA LEU A 204 16.90 14.44 -14.63
C LEU A 204 15.66 15.35 -14.74
N TRP A 205 15.54 16.28 -13.81
CA TRP A 205 14.45 17.28 -13.77
C TRP A 205 13.04 16.69 -13.79
N ASN A 206 12.86 15.48 -13.22
CA ASN A 206 11.57 14.76 -13.23
C ASN A 206 11.02 14.52 -14.64
N LEU A 207 11.89 14.38 -15.61
CA LEU A 207 11.54 13.95 -16.97
C LEU A 207 11.67 12.43 -17.06
N TYR A 208 10.59 11.78 -17.49
CA TYR A 208 10.53 10.33 -17.59
C TYR A 208 10.43 9.92 -19.05
N ASN A 209 11.15 8.88 -19.42
CA ASN A 209 11.12 8.31 -20.75
C ASN A 209 10.60 6.88 -20.65
N GLY A 210 9.36 6.67 -21.08
CA GLY A 210 8.69 5.37 -21.11
C GLY A 210 8.90 4.57 -22.40
N TYR A 211 9.76 5.03 -23.31
CA TYR A 211 10.07 4.26 -24.51
C TYR A 211 10.70 2.91 -24.16
N LYS A 212 10.12 1.83 -24.64
CA LYS A 212 10.55 0.45 -24.42
C LYS A 212 10.73 -0.29 -25.73
N ASN A 213 11.64 -1.23 -25.76
CA ASN A 213 11.80 -2.16 -26.89
C ASN A 213 10.77 -3.29 -26.80
N PRO A 214 10.47 -3.99 -27.90
CA PRO A 214 9.61 -5.16 -27.88
C PRO A 214 10.06 -6.19 -26.85
N GLY A 215 9.14 -6.66 -26.01
CA GLY A 215 9.39 -7.60 -24.94
C GLY A 215 9.91 -6.98 -23.62
N GLU A 216 10.22 -5.68 -23.59
CA GLU A 216 10.52 -4.97 -22.35
C GLU A 216 9.24 -4.52 -21.64
N SER A 217 9.31 -4.41 -20.31
CA SER A 217 8.26 -3.83 -19.47
C SER A 217 8.85 -2.85 -18.46
N ILE A 218 8.00 -2.00 -17.90
CA ILE A 218 8.44 -0.99 -16.91
C ILE A 218 7.71 -1.22 -15.60
N ARG A 219 8.46 -1.24 -14.49
CA ARG A 219 7.91 -1.08 -13.14
C ARG A 219 8.02 0.39 -12.78
N VAL A 220 6.90 1.01 -12.41
CA VAL A 220 6.89 2.43 -12.03
C VAL A 220 6.58 2.55 -10.55
N PHE A 221 7.37 3.36 -9.85
CA PHE A 221 7.29 3.53 -8.40
C PHE A 221 6.94 4.98 -8.03
N PRO A 222 5.64 5.35 -8.04
CA PRO A 222 5.22 6.72 -7.74
C PRO A 222 5.57 7.17 -6.32
N LEU A 223 5.73 6.23 -5.39
CA LEU A 223 6.07 6.49 -4.00
C LEU A 223 7.58 6.39 -3.71
N SER A 224 8.43 6.33 -4.74
CA SER A 224 9.86 6.08 -4.61
C SER A 224 10.56 7.02 -3.62
N ASN A 225 10.18 8.30 -3.59
CA ASN A 225 10.79 9.34 -2.75
C ASN A 225 10.08 9.54 -1.39
N TRP A 226 9.03 8.77 -1.10
CA TRP A 226 8.31 8.82 0.15
C TRP A 226 9.01 7.99 1.24
N THR A 227 8.97 8.46 2.48
CA THR A 227 9.36 7.67 3.66
C THR A 227 8.14 6.96 4.25
N GLU A 228 8.37 6.00 5.17
CA GLU A 228 7.27 5.37 5.93
C GLU A 228 6.46 6.43 6.69
N LEU A 229 7.14 7.41 7.28
CA LEU A 229 6.50 8.51 8.00
C LEU A 229 5.63 9.37 7.08
N ASP A 230 6.10 9.68 5.86
CA ASP A 230 5.31 10.43 4.87
C ASP A 230 4.03 9.69 4.50
N ILE A 231 4.10 8.36 4.32
CA ILE A 231 2.93 7.51 4.05
C ILE A 231 1.90 7.64 5.17
N TRP A 232 2.31 7.50 6.43
CA TRP A 232 1.40 7.57 7.56
C TRP A 232 0.84 8.98 7.79
N GLN A 233 1.65 10.02 7.65
CA GLN A 233 1.20 11.40 7.72
C GLN A 233 0.22 11.74 6.60
N TYR A 234 0.43 11.20 5.41
CA TYR A 234 -0.47 11.41 4.28
C TYR A 234 -1.80 10.66 4.48
N ILE A 235 -1.76 9.41 4.96
CA ILE A 235 -2.96 8.66 5.35
C ILE A 235 -3.76 9.44 6.39
N TYR A 236 -3.09 10.00 7.40
CA TYR A 236 -3.72 10.82 8.42
C TYR A 236 -4.34 12.11 7.85
N ARG A 237 -3.59 12.83 7.00
CA ARG A 237 -4.04 14.08 6.39
C ARG A 237 -5.25 13.90 5.49
N GLU A 238 -5.21 12.90 4.62
CA GLU A 238 -6.23 12.65 3.61
C GLU A 238 -7.33 11.68 4.09
N GLN A 239 -7.22 11.16 5.33
CA GLN A 239 -8.15 10.18 5.91
C GLN A 239 -8.33 8.96 4.99
N ILE A 240 -7.22 8.43 4.46
CA ILE A 240 -7.23 7.31 3.53
C ILE A 240 -7.67 6.03 4.25
N PRO A 241 -8.68 5.30 3.76
CA PRO A 241 -9.04 4.01 4.31
C PRO A 241 -7.90 3.01 4.20
N ILE A 242 -7.63 2.29 5.27
CA ILE A 242 -6.62 1.21 5.34
C ILE A 242 -7.21 -0.02 6.04
N VAL A 243 -6.53 -1.16 5.86
CA VAL A 243 -6.96 -2.41 6.50
C VAL A 243 -6.95 -2.27 8.02
N PRO A 244 -8.00 -2.72 8.74
CA PRO A 244 -8.08 -2.62 10.21
C PRO A 244 -6.94 -3.29 10.98
N LEU A 245 -6.19 -4.18 10.34
CA LEU A 245 -5.03 -4.85 10.93
C LEU A 245 -3.87 -3.89 11.29
N TYR A 246 -3.86 -2.70 10.73
CA TYR A 246 -2.89 -1.66 11.10
C TYR A 246 -3.14 -1.02 12.46
N PHE A 247 -4.36 -1.14 13.00
CA PHE A 247 -4.75 -0.60 14.30
C PHE A 247 -4.65 -1.67 15.38
N ALA A 248 -4.24 -1.28 16.57
CA ALA A 248 -4.17 -2.18 17.72
C ALA A 248 -5.56 -2.72 18.08
N ALA A 249 -5.63 -4.01 18.33
CA ALA A 249 -6.81 -4.69 18.85
C ALA A 249 -6.40 -5.99 19.53
N GLU A 250 -7.24 -6.47 20.45
CA GLU A 250 -7.11 -7.80 21.03
C GLU A 250 -7.29 -8.86 19.94
N ARG A 251 -6.24 -9.67 19.73
CA ARG A 251 -6.25 -10.73 18.70
C ARG A 251 -5.58 -12.00 19.23
N PRO A 252 -6.07 -13.18 18.79
CA PRO A 252 -5.42 -14.44 19.09
C PRO A 252 -4.07 -14.56 18.38
N VAL A 253 -3.03 -14.89 19.11
CA VAL A 253 -1.67 -15.05 18.61
C VAL A 253 -1.01 -16.31 19.15
N VAL A 254 -0.02 -16.79 18.41
CA VAL A 254 0.99 -17.74 18.89
C VAL A 254 2.36 -17.12 18.72
N GLU A 255 3.29 -17.42 19.62
CA GLU A 255 4.67 -16.98 19.51
C GLU A 255 5.53 -18.05 18.83
N ARG A 256 6.25 -17.66 17.76
CA ARG A 256 7.18 -18.51 17.01
C ARG A 256 8.47 -17.77 16.76
N ASP A 257 9.55 -18.30 17.25
CA ASP A 257 10.90 -17.72 17.06
C ASP A 257 10.98 -16.22 17.43
N GLY A 258 10.27 -15.82 18.49
CA GLY A 258 10.18 -14.43 18.93
C GLY A 258 9.25 -13.55 18.09
N MET A 259 8.49 -14.12 17.16
CA MET A 259 7.53 -13.42 16.32
C MET A 259 6.09 -13.77 16.75
N LEU A 260 5.25 -12.74 16.91
CA LEU A 260 3.82 -12.91 17.16
C LEU A 260 3.09 -13.19 15.85
N VAL A 261 2.58 -14.40 15.70
CA VAL A 261 1.80 -14.83 14.54
C VAL A 261 0.32 -14.81 14.91
N MET A 262 -0.46 -13.97 14.26
CA MET A 262 -1.90 -13.93 14.48
C MET A 262 -2.58 -15.21 13.98
N VAL A 263 -3.48 -15.75 14.77
CA VAL A 263 -4.34 -16.89 14.40
C VAL A 263 -5.60 -16.33 13.74
N ASP A 264 -5.58 -16.25 12.40
CA ASP A 264 -6.67 -15.64 11.62
C ASP A 264 -7.81 -16.64 11.33
N ASP A 265 -7.43 -17.90 11.03
CA ASP A 265 -8.36 -18.97 10.68
C ASP A 265 -7.73 -20.37 10.84
N ASP A 266 -8.48 -21.41 10.39
CA ASP A 266 -8.11 -22.82 10.52
C ASP A 266 -6.92 -23.25 9.65
N ARG A 267 -6.36 -22.37 8.82
CA ARG A 267 -5.17 -22.67 8.01
C ARG A 267 -3.91 -22.78 8.85
N ILE A 268 -3.88 -22.22 10.06
CA ILE A 268 -2.73 -22.32 10.95
C ILE A 268 -2.62 -23.74 11.50
N LYS A 269 -1.41 -24.30 11.44
CA LYS A 269 -1.06 -25.58 12.07
C LYS A 269 -0.32 -25.28 13.36
N LEU A 270 -0.94 -25.55 14.50
CA LEU A 270 -0.28 -25.40 15.80
C LEU A 270 0.74 -26.52 16.01
N ALA A 271 1.92 -26.17 16.49
CA ALA A 271 2.91 -27.15 16.92
C ALA A 271 2.55 -27.73 18.31
N PRO A 272 3.05 -28.95 18.65
CA PRO A 272 2.82 -29.51 19.96
C PRO A 272 3.32 -28.57 21.08
N GLY A 273 2.42 -28.20 21.99
CA GLY A 273 2.72 -27.31 23.12
C GLY A 273 2.53 -25.82 22.85
N GLU A 274 2.24 -25.40 21.61
CA GLU A 274 1.84 -24.01 21.35
C GLU A 274 0.46 -23.72 21.97
N GLN A 275 0.36 -22.55 22.60
CA GLN A 275 -0.89 -22.06 23.17
C GLN A 275 -1.28 -20.76 22.46
N ILE A 276 -2.58 -20.62 22.19
CA ILE A 276 -3.12 -19.38 21.65
C ILE A 276 -3.35 -18.44 22.82
N GLU A 277 -2.75 -17.26 22.75
CA GLU A 277 -2.96 -16.19 23.71
C GLU A 277 -3.70 -15.03 23.05
N SER A 278 -4.47 -14.26 23.81
CA SER A 278 -5.02 -12.98 23.35
C SER A 278 -4.06 -11.86 23.74
N LYS A 279 -3.59 -11.12 22.75
CA LYS A 279 -2.70 -9.97 22.96
C LYS A 279 -3.19 -8.75 22.19
N LEU A 280 -2.91 -7.57 22.74
CA LEU A 280 -3.16 -6.30 22.07
C LEU A 280 -2.06 -6.06 21.03
N ILE A 281 -2.39 -6.29 19.76
CA ILE A 281 -1.42 -6.27 18.65
C ILE A 281 -1.90 -5.46 17.46
N ARG A 282 -0.94 -4.97 16.67
CA ARG A 282 -1.15 -4.43 15.33
C ARG A 282 -0.07 -4.91 14.36
N PHE A 283 -0.27 -4.64 13.08
CA PHE A 283 0.75 -4.88 12.06
C PHE A 283 1.38 -3.57 11.58
N ARG A 284 2.70 -3.53 11.39
CA ARG A 284 3.40 -2.42 10.73
C ARG A 284 3.40 -2.59 9.21
N THR A 285 3.49 -3.83 8.76
CA THR A 285 3.40 -4.20 7.34
C THR A 285 2.47 -5.38 7.19
N LEU A 286 1.81 -5.49 6.03
CA LEU A 286 0.95 -6.62 5.69
C LEU A 286 1.58 -7.43 4.56
N GLY A 287 1.71 -8.70 4.77
CA GLY A 287 2.27 -9.67 3.83
C GLY A 287 1.38 -10.88 3.65
N CYS A 288 2.01 -12.05 3.56
CA CYS A 288 1.30 -13.32 3.55
C CYS A 288 1.12 -13.83 4.98
N TYR A 289 -0.05 -14.34 5.27
CA TYR A 289 -0.33 -15.11 6.47
C TYR A 289 0.27 -16.52 6.33
N PRO A 290 0.94 -17.12 7.31
CA PRO A 290 1.34 -16.61 8.61
C PRO A 290 2.77 -16.01 8.64
N LEU A 291 3.31 -15.58 7.51
CA LEU A 291 4.70 -15.12 7.37
C LEU A 291 4.91 -13.69 7.84
N THR A 292 3.87 -13.03 8.29
CA THR A 292 3.92 -11.64 8.75
C THR A 292 3.72 -11.60 10.26
N GLY A 293 4.74 -11.14 10.99
CA GLY A 293 4.66 -10.93 12.43
C GLY A 293 3.89 -9.66 12.80
N ALA A 294 3.18 -9.74 13.91
CA ALA A 294 2.56 -8.60 14.55
C ALA A 294 3.50 -8.01 15.63
N VAL A 295 3.19 -6.80 16.08
CA VAL A 295 3.86 -6.14 17.21
C VAL A 295 2.85 -5.84 18.31
N GLU A 296 3.23 -5.98 19.56
CA GLU A 296 2.43 -5.49 20.68
C GLU A 296 2.41 -3.96 20.63
N SER A 297 1.22 -3.38 20.70
CA SER A 297 1.03 -1.94 20.61
C SER A 297 -0.37 -1.58 21.08
N ASP A 298 -0.53 -0.40 21.62
CA ASP A 298 -1.80 0.21 22.01
C ASP A 298 -2.29 1.27 21.00
N ALA A 299 -1.57 1.42 19.87
CA ALA A 299 -1.91 2.39 18.85
C ALA A 299 -3.14 1.94 18.04
N ASP A 300 -4.33 2.38 18.47
CA ASP A 300 -5.63 2.04 17.91
C ASP A 300 -6.20 3.10 16.96
N ASP A 301 -5.48 4.22 16.79
CA ASP A 301 -5.80 5.28 15.85
C ASP A 301 -4.58 5.77 15.05
N LEU A 302 -4.82 6.58 13.99
CA LEU A 302 -3.78 7.10 13.12
C LEU A 302 -2.80 8.01 13.85
N SER A 303 -3.25 8.79 14.84
CA SER A 303 -2.41 9.71 15.59
C SER A 303 -1.40 8.95 16.44
N SER A 304 -1.87 7.92 17.13
CA SER A 304 -1.05 7.03 17.96
C SER A 304 -0.02 6.26 17.13
N ILE A 305 -0.40 5.79 15.95
CA ILE A 305 0.53 5.14 15.00
C ILE A 305 1.64 6.10 14.56
N VAL A 306 1.30 7.35 14.22
CA VAL A 306 2.31 8.37 13.83
C VAL A 306 3.25 8.67 14.99
N LEU A 307 2.73 8.81 16.23
CA LEU A 307 3.54 9.05 17.42
C LEU A 307 4.48 7.86 17.73
N GLU A 308 3.99 6.64 17.62
CA GLU A 308 4.79 5.43 17.79
C GLU A 308 5.94 5.39 16.76
N LEU A 309 5.66 5.74 15.49
CA LEU A 309 6.65 5.79 14.43
C LEU A 309 7.75 6.84 14.70
N LEU A 310 7.38 8.02 15.17
CA LEU A 310 8.35 9.07 15.52
C LEU A 310 9.30 8.64 16.65
N ASN A 311 8.87 7.76 17.54
CA ASN A 311 9.67 7.19 18.62
C ASN A 311 10.43 5.92 18.24
N SER A 312 10.05 5.28 17.12
CA SER A 312 10.66 4.02 16.66
C SER A 312 12.00 4.28 15.98
N ARG A 313 13.02 3.45 16.32
CA ARG A 313 14.32 3.44 15.66
C ARG A 313 14.51 2.22 14.74
N THR A 314 13.49 1.36 14.64
CA THR A 314 13.56 0.10 13.93
C THR A 314 12.89 0.22 12.55
N SER A 315 13.44 -0.49 11.57
CA SER A 315 12.85 -0.56 10.22
C SER A 315 11.50 -1.28 10.23
N GLU A 316 10.57 -0.90 9.36
CA GLU A 316 9.29 -1.59 9.17
C GLU A 316 9.42 -3.06 8.76
N ARG A 317 10.60 -3.47 8.26
CA ARG A 317 10.91 -4.84 7.82
C ARG A 317 11.60 -5.70 8.87
N GLU A 318 11.89 -5.16 10.04
CA GLU A 318 12.36 -5.93 11.17
C GLU A 318 11.22 -6.85 11.65
N GLY A 319 11.31 -8.14 11.37
CA GLY A 319 10.23 -9.11 11.64
C GLY A 319 9.61 -9.77 10.38
N ARG A 320 10.24 -9.60 9.23
CA ARG A 320 9.88 -10.32 7.98
C ARG A 320 10.91 -11.37 7.62
#